data_659aa05802269789530a50377de331e0
#
_entry.id   659aa05802269789530a50377de331e0
#
_cell.length_a   1.000
_cell.length_b   1.000
_cell.length_c   1.000
_cell.angle_alpha   90.00
_cell.angle_beta   90.00
_cell.angle_gamma   90.00
#
_symmetry.space_group_name_H-M   'P 1'
#
loop_
_entity.id
_entity.type
_entity.pdbx_description
1 polymer ?
#
loop_
_entity_poly.entity_id
_entity_poly.type
_entity_poly.pdbx_seq_one_letter_code
_entity_poly.pdbx_strand_id
1 'polypeptide(L)'
;EAIAASRDYRAFGGFSMGSMATWRTFEHSLDYFRYFMPSSGGPVASTETYESIIKNSGHEWDDFFVFAASGTNDFAYSGFKNGIDAMRESDSGLFCFADNEADGNLYYLESDGDHSGEYAMLYFYNGLCWIWR
;
A
#
# COMPACT_ATOMS: atom_id res chain seq x y z
N GLU A 1 -17.84 -10.04 -14.14
CA GLU A 1 -16.88 -10.86 -14.91
C GLU A 1 -15.75 -9.97 -15.48
N ALA A 2 -16.07 -8.99 -16.34
CA ALA A 2 -15.06 -8.08 -16.92
C ALA A 2 -14.31 -7.26 -15.87
N ILE A 3 -14.93 -6.90 -14.76
CA ILE A 3 -14.31 -6.16 -13.66
C ILE A 3 -13.27 -7.01 -12.95
N ALA A 4 -13.58 -8.25 -12.62
CA ALA A 4 -12.63 -9.16 -11.99
C ALA A 4 -11.48 -9.54 -12.94
N ALA A 5 -11.78 -9.75 -14.23
CA ALA A 5 -10.77 -10.09 -15.25
C ALA A 5 -9.75 -8.96 -15.49
N SER A 6 -10.09 -7.70 -15.17
CA SER A 6 -9.17 -6.55 -15.31
C SER A 6 -8.47 -6.13 -14.01
N ARG A 7 -8.58 -6.92 -12.96
CA ARG A 7 -7.99 -6.65 -11.63
C ARG A 7 -6.50 -6.26 -11.71
N ASP A 8 -5.73 -7.01 -12.50
CA ASP A 8 -4.29 -6.83 -12.61
C ASP A 8 -3.89 -5.50 -13.31
N TYR A 9 -4.85 -4.82 -13.90
CA TYR A 9 -4.64 -3.53 -14.55
C TYR A 9 -5.19 -2.36 -13.74
N ARG A 10 -5.59 -2.59 -12.47
CA ARG A 10 -6.16 -1.54 -11.63
C ARG A 10 -5.29 -1.24 -10.43
N ALA A 11 -5.12 0.06 -10.22
CA ALA A 11 -4.50 0.63 -9.04
C ALA A 11 -5.49 1.54 -8.32
N PHE A 12 -5.38 1.60 -7.01
CA PHE A 12 -6.06 2.57 -6.17
C PHE A 12 -5.02 3.30 -5.32
N GLY A 13 -5.10 4.61 -5.27
CA GLY A 13 -4.16 5.41 -4.49
C GLY A 13 -4.80 6.67 -3.97
N GLY A 14 -4.19 7.27 -2.96
CA GLY A 14 -4.69 8.49 -2.39
C GLY A 14 -3.73 9.10 -1.38
N PHE A 15 -3.92 10.39 -1.16
CA PHE A 15 -3.13 11.22 -0.25
C PHE A 15 -3.97 11.59 0.97
N SER A 16 -3.40 11.54 2.17
CA SER A 16 -4.04 11.95 3.43
C SER A 16 -5.30 11.12 3.72
N MET A 17 -6.49 11.70 3.70
CA MET A 17 -7.74 10.95 3.77
C MET A 17 -7.87 9.94 2.62
N GLY A 18 -7.36 10.29 1.44
CA GLY A 18 -7.29 9.37 0.30
C GLY A 18 -6.37 8.17 0.56
N SER A 19 -5.32 8.33 1.37
CA SER A 19 -4.49 7.23 1.83
C SER A 19 -5.29 6.29 2.74
N MET A 20 -6.06 6.83 3.67
CA MET A 20 -6.96 6.05 4.53
C MET A 20 -7.99 5.30 3.69
N ALA A 21 -8.56 5.96 2.67
CA ALA A 21 -9.45 5.31 1.71
C ALA A 21 -8.75 4.17 0.94
N THR A 22 -7.47 4.34 0.61
CA THR A 22 -6.66 3.31 -0.04
C THR A 22 -6.54 2.06 0.84
N TRP A 23 -6.24 2.23 2.13
CA TRP A 23 -6.19 1.12 3.07
C TRP A 23 -7.55 0.44 3.24
N ARG A 24 -8.64 1.21 3.27
CA ARG A 24 -10.00 0.65 3.29
C ARG A 24 -10.35 -0.09 1.99
N THR A 25 -9.88 0.41 0.87
CA THR A 25 -10.05 -0.28 -0.42
C THR A 25 -9.30 -1.61 -0.41
N PHE A 26 -8.10 -1.66 0.15
CA PHE A 26 -7.37 -2.91 0.36
C PHE A 26 -8.20 -3.90 1.18
N GLU A 27 -8.80 -3.44 2.29
CA GLU A 27 -9.62 -4.30 3.16
C GLU A 27 -10.82 -4.92 2.44
N HIS A 28 -11.47 -4.18 1.55
CA HIS A 28 -12.77 -4.55 1.01
C HIS A 28 -12.79 -4.90 -0.47
N SER A 29 -11.73 -4.62 -1.20
CA SER A 29 -11.74 -4.68 -2.67
C SER A 29 -10.49 -5.34 -3.26
N LEU A 30 -9.86 -6.24 -2.52
CA LEU A 30 -8.67 -6.97 -2.98
C LEU A 30 -8.95 -7.81 -4.23
N ASP A 31 -10.21 -8.24 -4.43
CA ASP A 31 -10.66 -8.95 -5.63
C ASP A 31 -10.75 -8.06 -6.89
N TYR A 32 -10.68 -6.74 -6.73
CA TYR A 32 -10.90 -5.79 -7.82
C TYR A 32 -9.69 -4.94 -8.15
N PHE A 33 -8.72 -4.84 -7.23
CA PHE A 33 -7.50 -4.06 -7.37
C PHE A 33 -6.28 -4.90 -7.00
N ARG A 34 -5.25 -4.82 -7.82
CA ARG A 34 -3.95 -5.45 -7.54
C ARG A 34 -2.99 -4.48 -6.87
N TYR A 35 -3.04 -3.19 -7.23
CA TYR A 35 -2.05 -2.19 -6.82
C TYR A 35 -2.67 -1.13 -5.91
N PHE A 36 -1.95 -0.81 -4.84
CA PHE A 36 -2.38 0.16 -3.84
C PHE A 36 -1.26 1.16 -3.57
N MET A 37 -1.57 2.45 -3.61
CA MET A 37 -0.60 3.53 -3.41
C MET A 37 -1.05 4.50 -2.30
N PRO A 38 -0.99 4.08 -1.03
CA PRO A 38 -1.29 4.98 0.09
C PRO A 38 -0.15 5.97 0.32
N SER A 39 -0.48 7.25 0.45
CA SER A 39 0.48 8.33 0.68
C SER A 39 0.07 9.21 1.85
N SER A 40 0.97 9.41 2.82
CA SER A 40 0.81 10.34 3.94
C SER A 40 -0.44 10.09 4.79
N GLY A 41 -0.75 8.84 5.05
CA GLY A 41 -1.83 8.40 5.92
C GLY A 41 -1.69 6.91 6.18
N GLY A 42 -1.49 6.54 7.43
CA GLY A 42 -1.12 5.19 7.83
C GLY A 42 -2.19 4.15 7.65
N PRO A 43 -1.81 2.88 7.85
CA PRO A 43 -2.78 1.80 7.92
C PRO A 43 -3.87 2.10 8.95
N VAL A 44 -5.12 1.87 8.56
CA VAL A 44 -6.29 2.16 9.42
C VAL A 44 -6.74 0.95 10.23
N ALA A 45 -6.07 -0.17 10.07
CA ALA A 45 -6.30 -1.40 10.82
C ALA A 45 -4.97 -2.01 11.25
N SER A 46 -5.02 -3.03 12.11
CA SER A 46 -3.81 -3.75 12.54
C SER A 46 -3.27 -4.66 11.43
N THR A 47 -1.99 -5.00 11.52
CA THR A 47 -1.35 -5.95 10.61
C THR A 47 -2.10 -7.29 10.59
N GLU A 48 -2.50 -7.79 11.75
CA GLU A 48 -3.25 -9.05 11.89
C GLU A 48 -4.59 -9.00 11.15
N THR A 49 -5.23 -7.84 11.14
CA THR A 49 -6.49 -7.62 10.40
C THR A 49 -6.25 -7.76 8.90
N TYR A 50 -5.22 -7.10 8.36
CA TYR A 50 -4.87 -7.22 6.94
C TYR A 50 -4.48 -8.64 6.56
N GLU A 51 -3.70 -9.31 7.40
CA GLU A 51 -3.32 -10.71 7.18
C GLU A 51 -4.54 -11.63 7.12
N SER A 52 -5.50 -11.44 8.01
CA SER A 52 -6.75 -12.18 7.99
C SER A 52 -7.56 -11.93 6.71
N ILE A 53 -7.59 -10.70 6.24
CA ILE A 53 -8.26 -10.32 5.00
C ILE A 53 -7.61 -11.01 3.81
N ILE A 54 -6.28 -11.00 3.72
CA ILE A 54 -5.55 -11.68 2.65
C ILE A 54 -5.86 -13.19 2.66
N LYS A 55 -5.75 -13.83 3.82
CA LYS A 55 -6.03 -15.26 3.98
C LYS A 55 -7.47 -15.61 3.58
N ASN A 56 -8.45 -14.82 4.02
CA ASN A 56 -9.86 -15.07 3.76
C ASN A 56 -10.26 -14.77 2.31
N SER A 57 -9.52 -13.92 1.61
CA SER A 57 -9.76 -13.59 0.21
C SER A 57 -9.31 -14.70 -0.76
N GLY A 58 -8.43 -15.59 -0.32
CA GLY A 58 -7.79 -16.59 -1.17
C GLY A 58 -6.64 -16.06 -2.01
N HIS A 59 -6.25 -14.79 -1.83
CA HIS A 59 -5.08 -14.22 -2.49
C HIS A 59 -3.79 -14.62 -1.77
N GLU A 60 -2.72 -14.76 -2.56
CA GLU A 60 -1.39 -15.06 -2.07
C GLU A 60 -0.57 -13.76 -1.95
N TRP A 61 0.60 -13.85 -1.35
CA TRP A 61 1.49 -12.70 -1.15
C TRP A 61 1.91 -12.02 -2.47
N ASP A 62 1.96 -12.75 -3.57
CA ASP A 62 2.35 -12.25 -4.89
C ASP A 62 1.17 -11.77 -5.74
N ASP A 63 -0.04 -11.78 -5.20
CA ASP A 63 -1.25 -11.35 -5.90
C ASP A 63 -1.56 -9.86 -5.79
N PHE A 64 -0.84 -9.12 -4.96
CA PHE A 64 -1.03 -7.68 -4.80
C PHE A 64 0.30 -6.97 -4.59
N PHE A 65 0.30 -5.65 -4.75
CA PHE A 65 1.45 -4.82 -4.45
C PHE A 65 1.02 -3.49 -3.81
N VAL A 66 1.70 -3.12 -2.73
CA VAL A 66 1.48 -1.85 -2.03
C VAL A 66 2.73 -0.98 -2.18
N PHE A 67 2.57 0.17 -2.81
CA PHE A 67 3.58 1.22 -2.86
C PHE A 67 3.19 2.30 -1.85
N ALA A 68 3.75 2.23 -0.66
CA ALA A 68 3.45 3.15 0.44
C ALA A 68 4.48 4.27 0.50
N ALA A 69 4.06 5.50 0.76
CA ALA A 69 4.97 6.64 0.84
C ALA A 69 4.57 7.64 1.93
N SER A 70 5.57 8.18 2.62
CA SER A 70 5.39 9.26 3.59
C SER A 70 6.65 10.08 3.77
N GLY A 71 6.50 11.33 4.23
CA GLY A 71 7.60 12.21 4.54
C GLY A 71 7.86 12.31 6.04
N THR A 72 9.12 12.48 6.44
CA THR A 72 9.52 12.59 7.85
C THR A 72 9.05 13.89 8.51
N ASN A 73 8.77 14.93 7.72
CA ASN A 73 8.24 16.21 8.19
C ASN A 73 6.70 16.28 8.11
N ASP A 74 6.05 15.17 7.86
CA ASP A 74 4.60 15.04 7.80
C ASP A 74 4.06 14.69 9.20
N PHE A 75 2.97 15.33 9.64
CA PHE A 75 2.34 15.00 10.91
C PHE A 75 1.79 13.57 10.95
N ALA A 76 1.48 12.99 9.81
CA ALA A 76 1.01 11.61 9.71
C ALA A 76 2.16 10.58 9.71
N TYR A 77 3.41 11.02 9.70
CA TYR A 77 4.59 10.16 9.54
C TYR A 77 4.67 9.06 10.62
N SER A 78 4.56 9.43 11.88
CA SER A 78 4.77 8.45 12.96
C SER A 78 3.76 7.31 12.94
N GLY A 79 2.49 7.61 12.73
CA GLY A 79 1.44 6.60 12.63
C GLY A 79 1.61 5.72 11.38
N PHE A 80 1.98 6.34 10.26
CA PHE A 80 2.26 5.62 9.02
C PHE A 80 3.45 4.68 9.18
N LYS A 81 4.56 5.19 9.70
CA LYS A 81 5.79 4.42 9.94
C LYS A 81 5.56 3.26 10.88
N ASN A 82 4.83 3.48 11.98
CA ASN A 82 4.52 2.43 12.94
C ASN A 82 3.72 1.29 12.30
N GLY A 83 2.76 1.60 11.45
CA GLY A 83 1.98 0.59 10.74
C GLY A 83 2.83 -0.20 9.75
N ILE A 84 3.71 0.48 9.01
CA ILE A 84 4.63 -0.16 8.06
C ILE A 84 5.64 -1.06 8.80
N ASP A 85 6.19 -0.59 9.91
CA ASP A 85 7.13 -1.37 10.73
C ASP A 85 6.46 -2.62 11.31
N ALA A 86 5.20 -2.53 11.74
CA ALA A 86 4.44 -3.69 12.21
C ALA A 86 4.27 -4.74 11.10
N MET A 87 4.01 -4.32 9.88
CA MET A 87 3.97 -5.24 8.73
C MET A 87 5.33 -5.87 8.45
N ARG A 88 6.41 -5.11 8.61
CA ARG A 88 7.79 -5.60 8.41
C ARG A 88 8.19 -6.63 9.46
N GLU A 89 7.74 -6.47 10.69
CA GLU A 89 8.07 -7.35 11.81
C GLU A 89 7.20 -8.62 11.87
N SER A 90 6.15 -8.70 11.05
CA SER A 90 5.25 -9.84 11.04
C SER A 90 5.91 -11.10 10.48
N ASP A 91 5.70 -12.23 11.15
CA ASP A 91 6.21 -13.53 10.74
C ASP A 91 5.27 -14.31 9.81
N SER A 92 4.16 -13.71 9.40
CA SER A 92 3.13 -14.40 8.61
C SER A 92 3.58 -14.79 7.20
N GLY A 93 4.57 -14.08 6.65
CA GLY A 93 5.02 -14.23 5.28
C GLY A 93 4.09 -13.58 4.24
N LEU A 94 3.02 -12.89 4.68
CA LEU A 94 2.07 -12.24 3.79
C LEU A 94 2.50 -10.84 3.36
N PHE A 95 3.36 -10.17 4.14
CA PHE A 95 3.98 -8.90 3.75
C PHE A 95 5.46 -9.10 3.51
N CYS A 96 5.85 -9.00 2.24
CA CYS A 96 7.22 -9.22 1.78
C CYS A 96 7.77 -7.90 1.25
N PHE A 97 8.73 -7.30 1.98
CA PHE A 97 9.37 -6.06 1.58
C PHE A 97 10.44 -6.32 0.53
N ALA A 98 10.35 -5.65 -0.60
CA ALA A 98 11.35 -5.74 -1.66
C ALA A 98 11.40 -4.44 -2.46
N ASP A 99 12.49 -4.28 -3.20
CA ASP A 99 12.70 -3.17 -4.12
C ASP A 99 12.21 -3.48 -5.54
N ASN A 100 11.48 -4.57 -5.71
CA ASN A 100 10.85 -4.96 -6.97
C ASN A 100 9.61 -5.84 -6.71
N GLU A 101 8.71 -5.88 -7.68
CA GLU A 101 7.44 -6.61 -7.57
C GLU A 101 7.63 -8.14 -7.63
N ALA A 102 8.70 -8.64 -8.25
CA ALA A 102 8.95 -10.07 -8.35
C ALA A 102 9.34 -10.71 -7.02
N ASP A 103 9.98 -9.95 -6.14
CA ASP A 103 10.51 -10.45 -4.87
C ASP A 103 9.67 -10.06 -3.66
N GLY A 104 8.67 -9.22 -3.82
CA GLY A 104 7.83 -8.79 -2.71
C GLY A 104 6.55 -8.10 -3.14
N ASN A 105 5.79 -7.64 -2.14
CA ASN A 105 4.48 -7.03 -2.32
C ASN A 105 4.32 -5.69 -1.59
N LEU A 106 5.38 -5.20 -0.96
CA LEU A 106 5.35 -3.94 -0.24
C LEU A 106 6.67 -3.19 -0.42
N TYR A 107 6.56 -1.97 -0.93
CA TYR A 107 7.66 -1.02 -0.97
C TYR A 107 7.26 0.23 -0.17
N TYR A 108 8.19 0.71 0.65
CA TYR A 108 7.98 1.92 1.44
C TYR A 108 8.99 3.00 1.05
N LEU A 109 8.48 4.08 0.47
CA LEU A 109 9.26 5.26 0.12
C LEU A 109 9.17 6.28 1.25
N GLU A 110 10.30 6.63 1.83
CA GLU A 110 10.43 7.68 2.83
C GLU A 110 11.20 8.87 2.25
N SER A 111 10.68 10.07 2.45
CA SER A 111 11.34 11.31 2.06
C SER A 111 11.43 12.29 3.23
N ASP A 112 12.05 13.44 3.04
CA ASP A 112 12.04 14.55 4.00
C ASP A 112 10.82 15.48 3.82
N GLY A 113 9.83 15.06 3.06
CA GLY A 113 8.65 15.84 2.72
C GLY A 113 7.71 16.11 3.88
N ASP A 114 6.87 17.11 3.67
CA ASP A 114 5.78 17.49 4.56
C ASP A 114 4.43 16.94 4.07
N HIS A 115 3.36 17.31 4.76
CA HIS A 115 1.99 16.92 4.40
C HIS A 115 1.45 17.84 3.31
N SER A 116 1.89 17.64 2.07
CA SER A 116 1.50 18.49 0.95
C SER A 116 1.17 17.71 -0.32
N GLY A 117 0.33 18.29 -1.17
CA GLY A 117 -0.01 17.73 -2.48
C GLY A 117 1.20 17.67 -3.41
N GLU A 118 2.16 18.57 -3.24
CA GLU A 118 3.40 18.58 -4.01
C GLU A 118 4.19 17.29 -3.81
N TYR A 119 4.40 16.88 -2.57
CA TYR A 119 5.05 15.60 -2.26
C TYR A 119 4.19 14.41 -2.67
N ALA A 120 2.87 14.49 -2.48
CA ALA A 120 1.96 13.44 -2.92
C ALA A 120 2.08 13.15 -4.41
N MET A 121 2.19 14.18 -5.24
CA MET A 121 2.39 14.02 -6.69
C MET A 121 3.68 13.29 -7.01
N LEU A 122 4.77 13.59 -6.27
CA LEU A 122 6.04 12.87 -6.42
C LEU A 122 5.91 11.39 -6.03
N TYR A 123 5.19 11.10 -4.97
CA TYR A 123 4.96 9.73 -4.52
C TYR A 123 4.16 8.94 -5.55
N PHE A 124 3.09 9.52 -6.09
CA PHE A 124 2.29 8.87 -7.14
C PHE A 124 3.09 8.66 -8.42
N TYR A 125 3.88 9.63 -8.83
CA TYR A 125 4.76 9.47 -9.98
C TYR A 125 5.71 8.27 -9.78
N ASN A 126 6.39 8.21 -8.64
CA ASN A 126 7.29 7.10 -8.33
C ASN A 126 6.53 5.76 -8.29
N GLY A 127 5.37 5.71 -7.64
CA GLY A 127 4.55 4.50 -7.57
C GLY A 127 4.10 4.02 -8.94
N LEU A 128 3.67 4.92 -9.81
CA LEU A 128 3.28 4.59 -11.18
C LEU A 128 4.44 4.06 -12.03
N CYS A 129 5.67 4.46 -11.72
CA CYS A 129 6.86 3.90 -12.35
C CYS A 129 7.17 2.47 -11.89
N TRP A 130 6.63 2.04 -10.78
CA TRP A 130 6.85 0.72 -10.18
C TRP A 130 5.88 -0.35 -10.68
N ILE A 131 4.61 0.02 -10.82
CA ILE A 131 3.55 -0.92 -11.14
C ILE A 131 3.49 -1.22 -12.65
N TRP A 132 2.94 -2.36 -12.99
CA TRP A 132 2.81 -2.87 -14.36
C TRP A 132 4.15 -3.05 -15.11
N ARG A 133 5.18 -3.40 -14.41
CA ARG A 133 6.49 -3.70 -15.00
C ARG A 133 6.58 -5.13 -15.52
#